data_f11214ffcd6902493a10642a977e6dc1
#
_entry.id   f11214ffcd6902493a10642a977e6dc1
#
_cell.length_a   1.000
_cell.length_b   1.000
_cell.length_c   1.000
_cell.angle_alpha   90.00
_cell.angle_beta   90.00
_cell.angle_gamma   90.00
#
_symmetry.space_group_name_H-M   'P 1'
#
loop_
_entity.id
_entity.type
_entity.pdbx_description
1 polymer ?
#
loop_
_entity_poly.entity_id
_entity_poly.type
_entity_poly.pdbx_seq_one_letter_code
_entity_poly.pdbx_strand_id
1 'polypeptide(L)' 'MTTNKGYNTMTGLYTTRYYARKAATGAEVVIKVCGGYTIMTAADYNIWRNQH' A
#
# COMPACT_ATOMS: atom_id res chain seq x y z
N MET A 1 -13.97 -16.52 10.17
CA MET A 1 -13.76 -15.20 9.71
C MET A 1 -12.90 -15.18 8.46
N THR A 2 -13.16 -14.26 7.64
CA THR A 2 -12.46 -14.18 6.37
C THR A 2 -10.99 -13.85 6.55
N THR A 3 -10.19 -14.52 5.79
CA THR A 3 -8.77 -14.25 5.79
C THR A 3 -8.43 -13.25 4.71
N ASN A 4 -7.69 -12.24 5.06
CA ASN A 4 -7.20 -11.28 4.08
C ASN A 4 -5.87 -11.74 3.56
N LYS A 5 -5.89 -12.40 2.45
CA LYS A 5 -4.67 -13.00 1.93
C LYS A 5 -3.62 -11.98 1.56
N GLY A 6 -4.04 -10.82 1.14
CA GLY A 6 -3.09 -9.81 0.69
C GLY A 6 -3.08 -8.55 1.53
N TYR A 7 -3.80 -8.54 2.62
CA TYR A 7 -3.94 -7.35 3.42
C TYR A 7 -3.82 -7.67 4.89
N ASN A 8 -2.91 -7.03 5.56
CA ASN A 8 -2.70 -7.22 6.98
C ASN A 8 -3.52 -6.17 7.73
N THR A 9 -4.62 -6.61 8.36
CA THR A 9 -5.52 -5.69 9.03
C THR A 9 -4.91 -5.08 10.27
N MET A 10 -3.92 -5.72 10.87
CA MET A 10 -3.29 -5.18 12.07
C MET A 10 -2.39 -3.99 11.75
N THR A 11 -1.76 -4.01 10.61
CA THR A 11 -0.88 -2.90 10.20
C THR A 11 -1.54 -1.98 9.21
N GLY A 12 -2.65 -2.39 8.61
CA GLY A 12 -3.31 -1.64 7.55
C GLY A 12 -2.53 -1.67 6.25
N LEU A 13 -1.65 -2.65 6.08
CA LEU A 13 -0.80 -2.74 4.91
C LEU A 13 -1.05 -4.02 4.15
N TYR A 14 -0.78 -3.98 2.86
CA TYR A 14 -0.84 -5.19 2.04
C TYR A 14 0.42 -6.01 2.28
N THR A 15 0.25 -7.34 2.28
CA THR A 15 1.37 -8.21 2.58
C THR A 15 2.27 -8.45 1.40
N THR A 16 1.74 -8.30 0.18
CA THR A 16 2.54 -8.47 -1.02
C THR A 16 2.30 -7.34 -2.00
N ARG A 17 3.29 -7.12 -2.84
CA ARG A 17 3.17 -6.11 -3.87
C ARG A 17 2.05 -6.44 -4.85
N TYR A 18 1.86 -7.72 -5.12
CA TYR A 18 0.83 -8.16 -6.03
C TYR A 18 -0.55 -7.67 -5.60
N TYR A 19 -0.87 -7.88 -4.33
CA TYR A 19 -2.18 -7.48 -3.83
C TYR A 19 -2.32 -5.96 -3.72
N ALA A 20 -1.23 -5.29 -3.39
CA ALA A 20 -1.26 -3.84 -3.35
C ALA A 20 -1.54 -3.27 -4.75
N ARG A 21 -0.92 -3.84 -5.76
CA ARG A 21 -1.14 -3.39 -7.14
C ARG A 21 -2.55 -3.67 -7.60
N LYS A 22 -3.13 -4.79 -7.17
CA LYS A 22 -4.51 -5.09 -7.52
C LYS A 22 -5.49 -4.10 -6.92
N ALA A 23 -5.17 -3.60 -5.74
CA ALA A 23 -6.03 -2.64 -5.05
C ALA A 23 -5.82 -1.22 -5.57
N ALA A 24 -4.64 -0.93 -6.09
CA ALA A 24 -4.33 0.42 -6.56
C ALA A 24 -5.12 0.72 -7.83
N THR A 25 -5.61 1.95 -7.91
CA THR A 25 -6.26 2.44 -9.12
C THR A 25 -5.22 3.12 -10.00
N GLY A 26 -5.65 3.60 -11.17
CA GLY A 26 -4.72 4.15 -12.14
C GLY A 26 -3.90 5.32 -11.65
N ALA A 27 -4.43 6.09 -10.70
CA ALA A 27 -3.74 7.26 -10.18
C ALA A 27 -2.89 6.96 -8.97
N GLU A 28 -2.88 5.72 -8.50
CA GLU A 28 -2.18 5.36 -7.27
C GLU A 28 -0.90 4.58 -7.56
N VAL A 29 0.05 4.71 -6.66
CA VAL A 29 1.31 3.99 -6.76
C VAL A 29 1.45 3.06 -5.56
N VAL A 30 2.21 2.01 -5.74
CA VAL A 30 2.48 1.02 -4.69
C VAL A 30 3.83 1.34 -4.08
N ILE A 31 3.85 1.43 -2.75
CA ILE A 31 5.05 1.83 -2.03
C ILE A 31 5.37 0.78 -0.99
N LYS A 32 6.62 0.35 -0.98
CA LYS A 32 7.08 -0.57 0.05
C LYS A 32 7.44 0.22 1.30
N VAL A 33 6.89 -0.22 2.41
CA VAL A 33 7.18 0.39 3.71
C VAL A 33 7.51 -0.70 4.71
N CYS A 34 7.96 -0.30 5.88
CA CYS A 34 8.22 -1.25 6.93
C CYS A 34 6.92 -1.96 7.31
N GLY A 35 6.92 -3.27 7.19
CA GLY A 35 5.76 -4.06 7.54
C GLY A 35 4.87 -4.46 6.37
N GLY A 36 5.13 -3.95 5.17
CA GLY A 36 4.32 -4.34 4.03
C GLY A 36 4.34 -3.32 2.91
N TYR A 37 3.21 -3.23 2.22
CA TYR A 37 3.06 -2.31 1.09
C TYR A 37 1.84 -1.46 1.29
N THR A 38 1.92 -0.22 0.86
CA THR A 38 0.78 0.68 0.90
C THR A 38 0.57 1.29 -0.47
N ILE A 39 -0.60 1.87 -0.68
CA ILE A 39 -0.90 2.57 -1.93
C ILE A 39 -1.31 3.99 -1.60
N MET A 40 -0.95 4.90 -2.48
CA MET A 40 -1.33 6.29 -2.32
C MET A 40 -1.28 6.97 -3.67
N THR A 41 -1.96 8.11 -3.79
CA THR A 41 -1.91 8.86 -5.04
C THR A 41 -0.51 9.41 -5.25
N ALA A 42 -0.21 9.78 -6.50
CA ALA A 42 1.09 10.35 -6.81
C ALA A 42 1.34 11.63 -6.00
N ALA A 43 0.29 12.43 -5.81
CA ALA A 43 0.42 13.64 -5.02
C ALA A 43 0.76 13.33 -3.56
N ASP A 44 0.06 12.36 -2.98
CA ASP A 44 0.33 11.94 -1.62
C ASP A 44 1.71 11.34 -1.49
N TYR A 45 2.14 10.60 -2.50
CA TYR A 45 3.45 10.01 -2.49
C TYR A 45 4.54 11.07 -2.47
N ASN A 46 4.36 12.14 -3.22
CA ASN A 46 5.34 13.23 -3.22
C ASN A 46 5.44 13.87 -1.85
N ILE A 47 4.31 14.05 -1.18
CA ILE A 47 4.32 14.59 0.17
C ILE A 47 5.01 13.63 1.13
N TRP A 48 4.68 12.35 1.01
CA TRP A 48 5.24 11.33 1.89
C TRP A 48 6.75 11.25 1.78
N ARG A 49 7.28 11.24 0.56
CA ARG A 49 8.72 11.13 0.39
C ARG A 49 9.46 12.40 0.81
N ASN A 50 8.81 13.54 0.76
CA ASN A 50 9.43 14.77 1.20
C ASN A 50 9.54 14.86 2.73
N GLN A 51 8.77 14.05 3.42
CA GLN A 51 8.80 14.00 4.88
C GLN A 51 9.84 13.03 5.40
N HIS A 52 10.41 12.25 4.54
CA HIS A 52 11.44 11.29 4.90
C HIS A 52 12.81 11.73 4.36
#